data_2e1eb0c47148d017c495f7cf08fb8631
#
_entry.id   2e1eb0c47148d017c495f7cf08fb8631
#
_cell.length_a   1.000
_cell.length_b   1.000
_cell.length_c   1.000
_cell.angle_alpha   90.00
_cell.angle_beta   90.00
_cell.angle_gamma   90.00
#
_symmetry.space_group_name_H-M   'P 1'
#
loop_
_entity.id
_entity.type
_entity.pdbx_description
1 polymer ?
#
loop_
_entity_poly.entity_id
_entity_poly.type
_entity_poly.pdbx_seq_one_letter_code
_entity_poly.pdbx_strand_id
1 'polypeptide(L)'
;MTSSLPHGPLEAFVLPEVAALERLGHQVWIVPMWPRGERVHQDAEAFRERTLSEPLLSSVVLASAAREVRPAPLARMLRSRPRTAAKNLVIHPKALWLARRLRELRPDHVHAHWISTSSTLAMVAAERAGIAWSLTAHRWDIREANLLQAKARSACFVRTISEAGAAELRARVGLPGWSPVVLRMGVQLPAATATPRSGQKLRLLTPANLLPVKGHRYLFEALAGFDDVSLDVAGEGPLRAELEERARDLPVRFLGAVSHTDLLAGLESGRWDAVVLPSAPTPEGDQEGVPVSLIEAMAAGVPVLSTECGAIPELVTDGSGLLVPAADPVALRNALERLRDPELRRALSLAGRRRVETDFDVERIAGQLAERFAAC
;
A
#
# COMPACT_ATOMS: atom_id res chain seq x y z
N MET A 1 0.27 13.56 4.88
CA MET A 1 -0.11 12.96 6.19
C MET A 1 -0.11 11.44 6.09
N THR A 2 0.60 10.78 6.96
CA THR A 2 0.75 9.33 7.02
C THR A 2 0.47 8.82 8.43
N SER A 3 0.36 7.51 8.65
CA SER A 3 0.24 6.98 10.00
C SER A 3 1.57 7.04 10.74
N SER A 4 2.65 6.59 10.12
CA SER A 4 3.97 6.47 10.74
C SER A 4 5.14 6.92 9.86
N LEU A 5 5.02 6.95 8.53
CA LEU A 5 6.11 7.32 7.63
C LEU A 5 6.76 8.67 8.03
N PRO A 6 8.07 8.77 8.10
CA PRO A 6 9.11 7.85 7.68
C PRO A 6 9.51 6.79 8.73
N HIS A 7 8.77 6.66 9.80
CA HIS A 7 9.01 5.72 10.89
C HIS A 7 8.23 4.42 10.65
N GLY A 8 8.91 3.27 10.78
CA GLY A 8 8.30 1.95 10.63
C GLY A 8 8.12 1.47 9.18
N PRO A 9 7.95 0.15 8.99
CA PRO A 9 8.05 -0.51 7.68
C PRO A 9 6.78 -0.46 6.82
N LEU A 10 5.64 -0.05 7.38
CA LEU A 10 4.33 -0.33 6.78
C LEU A 10 3.90 0.58 5.64
N GLU A 11 4.50 1.75 5.47
CA GLU A 11 4.06 2.79 4.53
C GLU A 11 5.13 3.18 3.50
N ALA A 12 6.17 2.35 3.31
CA ALA A 12 7.26 2.60 2.35
C ALA A 12 6.76 2.81 0.92
N PHE A 13 5.70 2.14 0.54
CA PHE A 13 5.08 2.23 -0.79
C PHE A 13 4.55 3.64 -1.14
N VAL A 14 4.46 4.56 -0.17
CA VAL A 14 4.10 5.97 -0.40
C VAL A 14 5.30 6.79 -0.87
N LEU A 15 6.53 6.38 -0.53
CA LEU A 15 7.75 7.13 -0.84
C LEU A 15 7.98 7.35 -2.35
N PRO A 16 7.77 6.36 -3.23
CA PRO A 16 7.90 6.57 -4.68
C PRO A 16 6.98 7.67 -5.20
N GLU A 17 5.73 7.75 -4.72
CA GLU A 17 4.77 8.79 -5.10
C GLU A 17 5.21 10.18 -4.60
N VAL A 18 5.69 10.26 -3.35
CA VAL A 18 6.23 11.51 -2.79
C VAL A 18 7.46 11.98 -3.57
N ALA A 19 8.39 11.09 -3.89
CA ALA A 19 9.56 11.41 -4.68
C ALA A 19 9.22 11.85 -6.12
N ALA A 20 8.20 11.24 -6.74
CA ALA A 20 7.72 11.63 -8.06
C ALA A 20 7.09 13.03 -8.04
N LEU A 21 6.32 13.38 -7.01
CA LEU A 21 5.79 14.73 -6.84
C LEU A 21 6.92 15.77 -6.71
N GLU A 22 8.01 15.45 -6.03
CA GLU A 22 9.18 16.34 -5.95
C GLU A 22 9.88 16.53 -7.30
N ARG A 23 10.00 15.45 -8.09
CA ARG A 23 10.55 15.57 -9.46
C ARG A 23 9.67 16.45 -10.37
N LEU A 24 8.38 16.53 -10.10
CA LEU A 24 7.45 17.46 -10.76
C LEU A 24 7.54 18.90 -10.23
N GLY A 25 8.44 19.19 -9.29
CA GLY A 25 8.69 20.52 -8.76
C GLY A 25 7.86 20.88 -7.50
N HIS A 26 7.13 19.94 -6.93
CA HIS A 26 6.40 20.17 -5.69
C HIS A 26 7.32 20.05 -4.48
N GLN A 27 7.15 20.93 -3.50
CA GLN A 27 7.81 20.79 -2.21
C GLN A 27 6.91 19.99 -1.25
N VAL A 28 7.34 18.77 -0.89
CA VAL A 28 6.52 17.88 -0.06
C VAL A 28 6.99 17.85 1.39
N TRP A 29 6.04 18.02 2.33
CA TRP A 29 6.25 17.87 3.77
C TRP A 29 5.57 16.58 4.25
N ILE A 30 6.28 15.75 5.00
CA ILE A 30 5.75 14.53 5.58
C ILE A 30 5.32 14.79 7.03
N VAL A 31 4.12 14.39 7.39
CA VAL A 31 3.59 14.54 8.75
C VAL A 31 3.11 13.17 9.24
N PRO A 32 3.92 12.43 10.01
CA PRO A 32 3.47 11.21 10.67
C PRO A 32 2.49 11.53 11.81
N MET A 33 1.35 10.85 11.81
CA MET A 33 0.44 10.92 12.95
C MET A 33 1.10 10.39 14.22
N TRP A 34 1.83 9.30 14.09
CA TRP A 34 2.47 8.56 15.17
C TRP A 34 3.96 8.32 14.89
N PRO A 35 4.84 9.29 15.14
CA PRO A 35 6.28 9.16 14.87
C PRO A 35 6.93 8.24 15.91
N ARG A 36 6.85 6.92 15.70
CA ARG A 36 7.41 5.89 16.57
C ARG A 36 8.37 4.98 15.81
N GLY A 37 9.47 4.60 16.49
CA GLY A 37 10.50 3.71 15.95
C GLY A 37 11.59 4.44 15.19
N GLU A 38 12.60 3.69 14.79
CA GLU A 38 13.69 4.19 13.95
C GLU A 38 13.21 4.44 12.52
N ARG A 39 13.89 5.33 11.81
CA ARG A 39 13.67 5.53 10.39
C ARG A 39 14.24 4.33 9.65
N VAL A 40 13.40 3.61 8.94
CA VAL A 40 13.75 2.32 8.33
C VAL A 40 14.09 2.45 6.85
N HIS A 41 13.66 3.54 6.19
CA HIS A 41 13.79 3.69 4.75
C HIS A 41 14.88 4.71 4.39
N GLN A 42 15.89 4.28 3.62
CA GLN A 42 16.96 5.16 3.13
C GLN A 42 16.39 6.32 2.30
N ASP A 43 15.40 6.04 1.45
CA ASP A 43 14.75 7.04 0.61
C ASP A 43 13.99 8.11 1.43
N ALA A 44 13.65 7.80 2.67
CA ALA A 44 13.01 8.75 3.59
C ALA A 44 13.99 9.78 4.18
N GLU A 45 15.30 9.56 4.08
CA GLU A 45 16.32 10.49 4.59
C GLU A 45 16.28 11.83 3.84
N ALA A 46 15.96 11.80 2.53
CA ALA A 46 15.77 13.01 1.72
C ALA A 46 14.69 13.96 2.27
N PHE A 47 13.74 13.43 3.04
CA PHE A 47 12.62 14.18 3.63
C PHE A 47 12.84 14.55 5.10
N ARG A 48 14.01 14.30 5.67
CA ARG A 48 14.30 14.48 7.10
C ARG A 48 13.94 15.88 7.60
N GLU A 49 14.44 16.92 6.94
CA GLU A 49 14.22 18.32 7.31
C GLU A 49 12.77 18.77 7.07
N ARG A 50 12.07 18.10 6.15
CA ARG A 50 10.68 18.35 5.79
C ARG A 50 9.72 17.33 6.42
N THR A 51 10.11 16.73 7.54
CA THR A 51 9.26 15.82 8.31
C THR A 51 8.90 16.44 9.66
N LEU A 52 7.60 16.70 9.85
CA LEU A 52 7.07 17.23 11.11
C LEU A 52 6.80 16.08 12.09
N SER A 53 7.86 15.59 12.75
CA SER A 53 7.84 14.38 13.61
C SER A 53 7.46 14.65 15.07
N GLU A 54 6.67 15.69 15.34
CA GLU A 54 6.27 16.00 16.72
C GLU A 54 5.46 14.85 17.35
N PRO A 55 5.82 14.36 18.55
CA PRO A 55 5.07 13.33 19.25
C PRO A 55 3.63 13.74 19.55
N LEU A 56 2.73 12.75 19.60
CA LEU A 56 1.28 12.97 19.71
C LEU A 56 0.85 13.79 20.94
N LEU A 57 1.51 13.60 22.06
CA LEU A 57 1.21 14.23 23.34
C LEU A 57 2.44 14.95 23.94
N SER A 58 3.29 15.55 23.11
CA SER A 58 4.39 16.38 23.58
C SER A 58 3.91 17.65 24.26
N SER A 59 4.76 18.26 25.08
CA SER A 59 4.47 19.55 25.69
C SER A 59 4.18 20.65 24.66
N VAL A 60 4.83 20.61 23.50
CA VAL A 60 4.61 21.52 22.38
C VAL A 60 3.22 21.35 21.80
N VAL A 61 2.77 20.11 21.58
CA VAL A 61 1.43 19.78 21.08
C VAL A 61 0.37 20.23 22.08
N LEU A 62 0.53 19.91 23.35
CA LEU A 62 -0.42 20.27 24.40
C LEU A 62 -0.51 21.78 24.61
N ALA A 63 0.62 22.49 24.62
CA ALA A 63 0.64 23.97 24.72
C ALA A 63 -0.02 24.64 23.51
N SER A 64 0.16 24.09 22.30
CA SER A 64 -0.53 24.56 21.10
C SER A 64 -2.05 24.34 21.19
N ALA A 65 -2.47 23.19 21.67
CA ALA A 65 -3.88 22.85 21.84
C ALA A 65 -4.58 23.77 22.84
N ALA A 66 -3.93 24.09 23.95
CA ALA A 66 -4.50 24.98 24.99
C ALA A 66 -4.82 26.40 24.47
N ARG A 67 -4.14 26.85 23.40
CA ARG A 67 -4.34 28.18 22.78
C ARG A 67 -5.44 28.21 21.72
N GLU A 68 -5.95 27.05 21.33
CA GLU A 68 -6.84 26.88 20.15
C GLU A 68 -8.24 26.33 20.53
N VAL A 69 -8.75 26.60 21.71
CA VAL A 69 -10.01 26.04 22.22
C VAL A 69 -11.24 26.58 21.44
N ARG A 70 -11.73 25.79 20.47
CA ARG A 70 -13.05 25.97 19.84
C ARG A 70 -13.78 24.63 19.80
N PRO A 71 -15.03 24.49 20.28
CA PRO A 71 -15.69 23.21 20.55
C PRO A 71 -16.22 22.44 19.33
N ALA A 72 -16.41 23.09 18.18
CA ALA A 72 -17.12 22.49 17.05
C ALA A 72 -16.53 21.19 16.45
N PRO A 73 -15.20 21.02 16.27
CA PRO A 73 -14.65 19.77 15.75
C PRO A 73 -14.78 18.59 16.71
N LEU A 74 -14.76 18.85 18.02
CA LEU A 74 -14.83 17.84 19.07
C LEU A 74 -16.17 17.08 19.02
N ALA A 75 -17.28 17.79 18.85
CA ALA A 75 -18.60 17.18 18.75
C ALA A 75 -18.74 16.21 17.56
N ARG A 76 -18.09 16.52 16.43
CA ARG A 76 -18.07 15.65 15.25
C ARG A 76 -17.23 14.38 15.49
N MET A 77 -16.09 14.52 16.18
CA MET A 77 -15.23 13.38 16.52
C MET A 77 -15.92 12.36 17.43
N LEU A 78 -16.79 12.83 18.31
CA LEU A 78 -17.57 11.99 19.24
C LEU A 78 -18.71 11.21 18.57
N ARG A 79 -19.11 11.56 17.33
CA ARG A 79 -20.18 10.86 16.59
C ARG A 79 -19.73 9.52 15.98
N SER A 80 -18.49 9.08 16.18
CA SER A 80 -17.98 7.79 15.75
C SER A 80 -18.22 6.70 16.81
N ARG A 81 -17.95 5.42 16.43
CA ARG A 81 -18.02 4.31 17.40
C ARG A 81 -17.11 4.59 18.61
N PRO A 82 -17.44 4.15 19.85
CA PRO A 82 -16.73 4.54 21.07
C PRO A 82 -15.20 4.39 21.01
N ARG A 83 -14.70 3.24 20.49
CA ARG A 83 -13.26 3.02 20.32
C ARG A 83 -12.62 3.99 19.34
N THR A 84 -13.31 4.32 18.26
CA THR A 84 -12.84 5.27 17.24
C THR A 84 -12.93 6.70 17.76
N ALA A 85 -13.97 7.03 18.52
CA ALA A 85 -14.11 8.31 19.18
C ALA A 85 -12.96 8.56 20.17
N ALA A 86 -12.60 7.57 20.98
CA ALA A 86 -11.45 7.67 21.88
C ALA A 86 -10.14 7.93 21.12
N LYS A 87 -9.88 7.20 20.02
CA LYS A 87 -8.72 7.45 19.14
C LYS A 87 -8.72 8.87 18.59
N ASN A 88 -9.89 9.36 18.11
CA ASN A 88 -10.04 10.70 17.56
C ASN A 88 -9.79 11.79 18.63
N LEU A 89 -10.23 11.58 19.88
CA LEU A 89 -9.94 12.49 20.97
C LEU A 89 -8.45 12.58 21.30
N VAL A 90 -7.76 11.45 21.31
CA VAL A 90 -6.31 11.40 21.59
C VAL A 90 -5.50 12.17 20.56
N ILE A 91 -5.90 12.17 19.28
CA ILE A 91 -5.18 12.92 18.23
C ILE A 91 -5.58 14.39 18.12
N HIS A 92 -6.66 14.81 18.79
CA HIS A 92 -7.19 16.17 18.67
C HIS A 92 -6.16 17.27 19.01
N PRO A 93 -5.36 17.16 20.12
CA PRO A 93 -4.33 18.16 20.42
C PRO A 93 -3.31 18.29 19.27
N LYS A 94 -2.89 17.16 18.65
CA LYS A 94 -1.97 17.20 17.52
C LYS A 94 -2.60 17.82 16.26
N ALA A 95 -3.90 17.64 16.05
CA ALA A 95 -4.60 18.30 14.95
C ALA A 95 -4.60 19.82 15.10
N LEU A 96 -4.75 20.35 16.32
CA LEU A 96 -4.68 21.78 16.61
C LEU A 96 -3.25 22.32 16.42
N TRP A 97 -2.24 21.60 16.89
CA TRP A 97 -0.85 21.92 16.65
C TRP A 97 -0.54 21.96 15.15
N LEU A 98 -0.98 20.95 14.40
CA LEU A 98 -0.78 20.91 12.96
C LEU A 98 -1.49 22.06 12.25
N ALA A 99 -2.70 22.41 12.65
CA ALA A 99 -3.43 23.59 12.09
C ALA A 99 -2.60 24.86 12.20
N ARG A 100 -1.94 25.07 13.33
CA ARG A 100 -1.02 26.19 13.51
C ARG A 100 0.18 26.10 12.58
N ARG A 101 0.83 24.93 12.48
CA ARG A 101 1.97 24.71 11.58
C ARG A 101 1.58 24.93 10.11
N LEU A 102 0.39 24.49 9.71
CA LEU A 102 -0.13 24.71 8.35
C LEU A 102 -0.32 26.21 8.05
N ARG A 103 -0.80 27.02 9.01
CA ARG A 103 -0.91 28.47 8.84
C ARG A 103 0.46 29.16 8.71
N GLU A 104 1.50 28.63 9.36
CA GLU A 104 2.87 29.11 9.25
C GLU A 104 3.52 28.70 7.92
N LEU A 105 3.37 27.44 7.50
CA LEU A 105 3.93 26.87 6.28
C LEU A 105 3.19 27.28 5.00
N ARG A 106 1.88 27.52 5.11
CA ARG A 106 0.98 27.89 4.00
C ARG A 106 1.08 26.95 2.81
N PRO A 107 0.96 25.61 2.99
CA PRO A 107 0.96 24.71 1.85
C PRO A 107 -0.30 24.91 1.02
N ASP A 108 -0.23 24.65 -0.27
CA ASP A 108 -1.37 24.74 -1.19
C ASP A 108 -2.40 23.64 -0.91
N HIS A 109 -1.95 22.47 -0.45
CA HIS A 109 -2.82 21.31 -0.25
C HIS A 109 -2.34 20.40 0.89
N VAL A 110 -3.28 19.73 1.55
CA VAL A 110 -3.02 18.68 2.54
C VAL A 110 -3.58 17.36 2.03
N HIS A 111 -2.70 16.38 1.76
CA HIS A 111 -3.12 15.03 1.38
C HIS A 111 -2.88 14.03 2.51
N ALA A 112 -3.86 13.17 2.80
CA ALA A 112 -3.75 12.15 3.84
C ALA A 112 -3.85 10.75 3.25
N HIS A 113 -3.07 9.80 3.77
CA HIS A 113 -3.26 8.39 3.51
C HIS A 113 -4.08 7.74 4.62
N TRP A 114 -4.94 6.79 4.24
CA TRP A 114 -5.87 6.00 5.06
C TRP A 114 -7.10 6.77 5.56
N ILE A 115 -8.29 6.19 5.41
CA ILE A 115 -9.55 6.68 6.05
C ILE A 115 -9.56 6.26 7.54
N SER A 116 -8.49 6.52 8.23
CA SER A 116 -8.30 6.20 9.63
C SER A 116 -8.20 7.48 10.47
N THR A 117 -7.56 7.38 11.60
CA THR A 117 -7.28 8.51 12.48
C THR A 117 -6.33 9.53 11.83
N SER A 118 -5.42 9.11 10.92
CA SER A 118 -4.51 10.00 10.20
C SER A 118 -5.26 11.04 9.36
N SER A 119 -6.24 10.60 8.57
CA SER A 119 -7.07 11.55 7.80
C SER A 119 -8.07 12.34 8.66
N THR A 120 -8.43 11.86 9.85
CA THR A 120 -9.20 12.68 10.81
C THR A 120 -8.35 13.84 11.32
N LEU A 121 -7.08 13.60 11.63
CA LEU A 121 -6.11 14.62 12.01
C LEU A 121 -5.92 15.63 10.89
N ALA A 122 -5.72 15.17 9.64
CA ALA A 122 -5.59 16.02 8.45
C ALA A 122 -6.83 16.89 8.22
N MET A 123 -8.03 16.29 8.25
CA MET A 123 -9.31 17.00 8.09
C MET A 123 -9.43 18.16 9.08
N VAL A 124 -9.25 17.89 10.38
CA VAL A 124 -9.38 18.90 11.41
C VAL A 124 -8.33 20.00 11.27
N ALA A 125 -7.09 19.63 10.97
CA ALA A 125 -6.01 20.59 10.82
C ALA A 125 -6.20 21.49 9.58
N ALA A 126 -6.54 20.91 8.45
CA ALA A 126 -6.75 21.62 7.18
C ALA A 126 -7.97 22.54 7.24
N GLU A 127 -9.12 22.06 7.74
CA GLU A 127 -10.33 22.88 7.95
C GLU A 127 -10.05 24.08 8.86
N ARG A 128 -9.25 23.90 9.92
CA ARG A 128 -8.88 25.00 10.82
C ARG A 128 -7.86 25.97 10.25
N ALA A 129 -7.02 25.49 9.35
CA ALA A 129 -6.05 26.34 8.65
C ALA A 129 -6.64 27.04 7.43
N GLY A 130 -7.82 26.63 6.96
CA GLY A 130 -8.45 27.14 5.74
C GLY A 130 -7.73 26.65 4.47
N ILE A 131 -7.18 25.41 4.51
CA ILE A 131 -6.41 24.82 3.41
C ILE A 131 -7.22 23.66 2.81
N ALA A 132 -7.22 23.56 1.49
CA ALA A 132 -7.82 22.45 0.76
C ALA A 132 -7.17 21.13 1.17
N TRP A 133 -7.97 20.05 1.24
CA TRP A 133 -7.45 18.76 1.62
C TRP A 133 -8.13 17.59 0.90
N SER A 134 -7.41 16.48 0.80
CA SER A 134 -7.91 15.25 0.21
C SER A 134 -7.32 14.02 0.93
N LEU A 135 -7.77 12.84 0.54
CA LEU A 135 -7.25 11.60 1.12
C LEU A 135 -7.22 10.45 0.11
N THR A 136 -6.31 9.49 0.36
CA THR A 136 -6.28 8.18 -0.29
C THR A 136 -6.75 7.09 0.65
N ALA A 137 -7.76 6.34 0.21
CA ALA A 137 -8.22 5.10 0.82
C ALA A 137 -7.49 3.90 0.18
N HIS A 138 -6.98 2.99 1.00
CA HIS A 138 -6.19 1.85 0.49
C HIS A 138 -6.98 0.54 0.45
N ARG A 139 -7.51 0.05 1.60
CA ARG A 139 -8.24 -1.22 1.65
C ARG A 139 -9.02 -1.41 2.97
N TRP A 140 -8.35 -1.94 4.00
CA TRP A 140 -8.97 -2.22 5.30
C TRP A 140 -9.50 -0.97 6.00
N ASP A 141 -8.90 0.17 5.73
CA ASP A 141 -9.29 1.47 6.24
C ASP A 141 -10.68 1.92 5.76
N ILE A 142 -11.11 1.45 4.59
CA ILE A 142 -12.48 1.66 4.09
C ILE A 142 -13.49 1.02 5.06
N ARG A 143 -13.16 -0.14 5.62
CA ARG A 143 -14.00 -0.86 6.59
C ARG A 143 -13.98 -0.24 7.98
N GLU A 144 -12.87 0.37 8.40
CA GLU A 144 -12.80 1.14 9.65
C GLU A 144 -13.78 2.32 9.62
N ALA A 145 -13.99 2.92 8.45
CA ALA A 145 -14.99 3.94 8.15
C ALA A 145 -15.00 5.12 9.15
N ASN A 146 -13.81 5.50 9.66
CA ASN A 146 -13.68 6.56 10.65
C ASN A 146 -14.12 7.90 10.10
N LEU A 147 -15.28 8.41 10.55
CA LEU A 147 -15.91 9.67 10.09
C LEU A 147 -16.08 9.74 8.56
N LEU A 148 -16.32 8.60 7.92
CA LEU A 148 -16.30 8.42 6.47
C LEU A 148 -17.15 9.47 5.74
N GLN A 149 -18.41 9.66 6.13
CA GLN A 149 -19.30 10.63 5.49
C GLN A 149 -18.84 12.08 5.70
N ALA A 150 -18.29 12.39 6.87
CA ALA A 150 -17.77 13.74 7.15
C ALA A 150 -16.56 14.04 6.26
N LYS A 151 -15.66 13.10 6.11
CA LYS A 151 -14.50 13.20 5.22
C LYS A 151 -14.91 13.30 3.75
N ALA A 152 -15.86 12.47 3.32
CA ALA A 152 -16.38 12.51 1.95
C ALA A 152 -17.04 13.85 1.57
N ARG A 153 -17.59 14.57 2.56
CA ARG A 153 -18.22 15.88 2.34
C ARG A 153 -17.24 17.05 2.39
N SER A 154 -16.15 16.92 3.14
CA SER A 154 -15.22 18.04 3.38
C SER A 154 -13.94 17.95 2.59
N ALA A 155 -13.54 16.76 2.15
CA ALA A 155 -12.40 16.59 1.27
C ALA A 155 -12.72 17.07 -0.15
N CYS A 156 -11.76 17.69 -0.79
CA CYS A 156 -11.82 18.09 -2.19
C CYS A 156 -12.08 16.88 -3.08
N PHE A 157 -11.36 15.80 -2.81
CA PHE A 157 -11.61 14.47 -3.38
C PHE A 157 -11.18 13.38 -2.40
N VAL A 158 -11.77 12.21 -2.59
CA VAL A 158 -11.33 10.96 -1.96
C VAL A 158 -10.80 10.05 -3.07
N ARG A 159 -9.52 9.72 -3.01
CA ARG A 159 -8.89 8.76 -3.90
C ARG A 159 -9.05 7.36 -3.34
N THR A 160 -9.22 6.37 -4.22
CA THR A 160 -9.02 4.96 -3.93
C THR A 160 -8.11 4.34 -4.98
N ILE A 161 -7.44 3.26 -4.62
CA ILE A 161 -6.41 2.63 -5.46
C ILE A 161 -6.95 1.56 -6.41
N SER A 162 -8.27 1.26 -6.33
CA SER A 162 -8.91 0.17 -7.09
C SER A 162 -10.39 0.46 -7.35
N GLU A 163 -10.95 -0.14 -8.39
CA GLU A 163 -12.39 -0.09 -8.67
C GLU A 163 -13.22 -0.82 -7.60
N ALA A 164 -12.71 -1.95 -7.10
CA ALA A 164 -13.33 -2.66 -5.97
C ALA A 164 -13.43 -1.74 -4.74
N GLY A 165 -12.36 -1.00 -4.42
CA GLY A 165 -12.36 0.01 -3.36
C GLY A 165 -13.34 1.14 -3.62
N ALA A 166 -13.47 1.58 -4.88
CA ALA A 166 -14.43 2.61 -5.25
C ALA A 166 -15.88 2.15 -5.06
N ALA A 167 -16.19 0.92 -5.44
CA ALA A 167 -17.51 0.33 -5.24
C ALA A 167 -17.84 0.23 -3.73
N GLU A 168 -16.90 -0.26 -2.92
CA GLU A 168 -17.07 -0.35 -1.46
C GLU A 168 -17.25 1.04 -0.81
N LEU A 169 -16.46 2.04 -1.24
CA LEU A 169 -16.59 3.40 -0.74
C LEU A 169 -17.95 4.02 -1.09
N ARG A 170 -18.40 3.90 -2.35
CA ARG A 170 -19.72 4.41 -2.77
C ARG A 170 -20.84 3.81 -1.90
N ALA A 171 -20.81 2.49 -1.71
CA ALA A 171 -21.81 1.80 -0.89
C ALA A 171 -21.81 2.27 0.57
N ARG A 172 -20.62 2.49 1.17
CA ARG A 172 -20.49 2.90 2.59
C ARG A 172 -20.75 4.37 2.83
N VAL A 173 -20.37 5.24 1.90
CA VAL A 173 -20.60 6.68 2.00
C VAL A 173 -22.08 6.98 1.84
N GLY A 174 -22.78 6.35 0.91
CA GLY A 174 -24.21 6.44 0.72
C GLY A 174 -24.70 7.86 0.43
N LEU A 175 -23.87 8.72 -0.15
CA LEU A 175 -24.25 10.09 -0.52
C LEU A 175 -24.64 10.13 -2.01
N PRO A 176 -25.85 10.57 -2.37
CA PRO A 176 -26.26 10.68 -3.77
C PRO A 176 -25.30 11.55 -4.59
N GLY A 177 -24.91 11.04 -5.77
CA GLY A 177 -24.01 11.75 -6.68
C GLY A 177 -22.53 11.80 -6.28
N TRP A 178 -22.18 11.31 -5.08
CA TRP A 178 -20.79 11.26 -4.64
C TRP A 178 -20.07 10.03 -5.21
N SER A 179 -18.83 10.22 -5.68
CA SER A 179 -17.98 9.14 -6.15
C SER A 179 -16.52 9.42 -5.79
N PRO A 180 -15.74 8.41 -5.37
CA PRO A 180 -14.31 8.57 -5.22
C PRO A 180 -13.62 8.62 -6.59
N VAL A 181 -12.41 9.16 -6.60
CA VAL A 181 -11.50 9.10 -7.74
C VAL A 181 -10.72 7.79 -7.67
N VAL A 182 -10.73 7.00 -8.73
CA VAL A 182 -9.84 5.84 -8.84
C VAL A 182 -8.52 6.29 -9.45
N LEU A 183 -7.46 6.22 -8.66
CA LEU A 183 -6.10 6.50 -9.09
C LEU A 183 -5.17 5.51 -8.39
N ARG A 184 -4.57 4.61 -9.16
CA ARG A 184 -3.79 3.47 -8.66
C ARG A 184 -2.55 3.91 -7.89
N MET A 185 -1.95 2.99 -7.14
CA MET A 185 -0.59 3.18 -6.58
C MET A 185 0.42 2.87 -7.68
N GLY A 186 1.37 3.76 -7.86
CA GLY A 186 2.44 3.58 -8.83
C GLY A 186 3.72 3.01 -8.22
N VAL A 187 4.54 2.43 -9.08
CA VAL A 187 5.91 2.01 -8.74
C VAL A 187 6.90 2.68 -9.68
N GLN A 188 8.15 2.80 -9.21
CA GLN A 188 9.26 3.24 -10.06
C GLN A 188 9.51 2.19 -11.14
N LEU A 189 9.56 2.62 -12.39
CA LEU A 189 9.91 1.73 -13.49
C LEU A 189 11.43 1.57 -13.57
N PRO A 190 12.00 0.36 -13.43
CA PRO A 190 13.42 0.15 -13.66
C PRO A 190 13.79 0.40 -15.12
N ALA A 191 15.01 0.90 -15.35
CA ALA A 191 15.51 1.20 -16.69
C ALA A 191 15.68 -0.06 -17.58
N ALA A 192 15.95 -1.20 -16.94
CA ALA A 192 16.10 -2.49 -17.60
C ALA A 192 15.16 -3.53 -16.98
N THR A 193 14.75 -4.51 -17.77
CA THR A 193 13.95 -5.64 -17.30
C THR A 193 14.81 -6.89 -17.16
N ALA A 194 14.44 -7.75 -16.22
CA ALA A 194 15.05 -9.05 -16.06
C ALA A 194 14.92 -9.87 -17.36
N THR A 195 15.98 -10.54 -17.73
CA THR A 195 15.94 -11.51 -18.84
C THR A 195 15.50 -12.87 -18.30
N PRO A 196 14.38 -13.43 -18.80
CA PRO A 196 13.95 -14.76 -18.40
C PRO A 196 15.04 -15.79 -18.71
N ARG A 197 15.39 -16.62 -17.72
CA ARG A 197 16.42 -17.65 -17.88
C ARG A 197 15.81 -18.94 -18.42
N SER A 198 16.59 -19.65 -19.22
CA SER A 198 16.31 -21.03 -19.63
C SER A 198 17.03 -21.97 -18.66
N GLY A 199 16.37 -22.37 -17.56
CA GLY A 199 16.90 -23.33 -16.59
C GLY A 199 15.86 -24.40 -16.30
N GLN A 200 16.30 -25.62 -15.92
CA GLN A 200 15.38 -26.70 -15.56
C GLN A 200 14.67 -26.43 -14.22
N LYS A 201 15.37 -25.77 -13.27
CA LYS A 201 14.83 -25.48 -11.94
C LYS A 201 14.10 -24.13 -11.93
N LEU A 202 12.82 -24.14 -11.55
CA LEU A 202 12.00 -22.96 -11.38
C LEU A 202 12.28 -22.29 -10.02
N ARG A 203 12.72 -21.04 -10.04
CA ARG A 203 13.02 -20.24 -8.84
C ARG A 203 11.90 -19.25 -8.59
N LEU A 204 11.21 -19.43 -7.47
CA LEU A 204 10.06 -18.64 -7.09
C LEU A 204 10.39 -17.68 -5.94
N LEU A 205 9.68 -16.58 -5.88
CA LEU A 205 9.68 -15.65 -4.76
C LEU A 205 8.25 -15.40 -4.29
N THR A 206 8.04 -15.41 -2.98
CA THR A 206 6.84 -14.85 -2.34
C THR A 206 7.25 -13.69 -1.44
N PRO A 207 7.17 -12.42 -1.92
CA PRO A 207 7.51 -11.23 -1.13
C PRO A 207 6.27 -10.72 -0.40
N ALA A 208 6.03 -11.26 0.80
CA ALA A 208 4.83 -10.92 1.57
C ALA A 208 5.02 -11.13 3.07
N ASN A 209 4.39 -10.28 3.87
CA ASN A 209 4.26 -10.51 5.30
C ASN A 209 3.55 -11.84 5.58
N LEU A 210 3.97 -12.55 6.64
CA LEU A 210 3.43 -13.86 7.00
C LEU A 210 2.10 -13.71 7.74
N LEU A 211 1.05 -13.34 6.97
CA LEU A 211 -0.32 -13.08 7.42
C LEU A 211 -1.29 -14.05 6.75
N PRO A 212 -2.44 -14.38 7.37
CA PRO A 212 -3.42 -15.32 6.82
C PRO A 212 -3.88 -14.98 5.40
N VAL A 213 -4.14 -13.70 5.12
CA VAL A 213 -4.60 -13.21 3.80
C VAL A 213 -3.61 -13.47 2.66
N LYS A 214 -2.31 -13.67 2.98
CA LYS A 214 -1.26 -13.93 1.97
C LYS A 214 -1.23 -15.38 1.46
N GLY A 215 -1.94 -16.29 2.11
CA GLY A 215 -2.27 -17.61 1.59
C GLY A 215 -1.09 -18.60 1.43
N HIS A 216 0.07 -18.36 2.06
CA HIS A 216 1.29 -19.18 1.95
C HIS A 216 1.02 -20.69 2.03
N ARG A 217 0.09 -21.11 2.92
CA ARG A 217 -0.28 -22.51 3.12
C ARG A 217 -0.72 -23.20 1.83
N TYR A 218 -1.49 -22.49 0.99
CA TYR A 218 -1.99 -23.07 -0.27
C TYR A 218 -0.88 -23.26 -1.31
N LEU A 219 0.11 -22.36 -1.32
CA LEU A 219 1.30 -22.54 -2.15
C LEU A 219 2.14 -23.71 -1.67
N PHE A 220 2.32 -23.88 -0.36
CA PHE A 220 3.06 -25.01 0.20
C PHE A 220 2.39 -26.35 -0.14
N GLU A 221 1.07 -26.42 -0.05
CA GLU A 221 0.30 -27.59 -0.50
C GLU A 221 0.50 -27.86 -2.01
N ALA A 222 0.53 -26.81 -2.83
CA ALA A 222 0.78 -26.92 -4.28
C ALA A 222 2.21 -27.39 -4.60
N LEU A 223 3.20 -27.09 -3.75
CA LEU A 223 4.61 -27.49 -3.91
C LEU A 223 4.91 -28.89 -3.41
N ALA A 224 4.01 -29.55 -2.68
CA ALA A 224 4.23 -30.90 -2.18
C ALA A 224 4.45 -31.88 -3.35
N GLY A 225 5.62 -32.53 -3.38
CA GLY A 225 6.01 -33.42 -4.49
C GLY A 225 6.21 -32.72 -5.83
N PHE A 226 6.54 -31.44 -5.83
CA PHE A 226 6.89 -30.68 -7.03
C PHE A 226 8.42 -30.63 -7.13
N ASP A 227 8.96 -31.37 -8.07
CA ASP A 227 10.41 -31.44 -8.29
C ASP A 227 10.92 -30.20 -9.07
N ASP A 228 12.23 -29.97 -9.02
CA ASP A 228 12.91 -28.89 -9.76
C ASP A 228 12.34 -27.50 -9.51
N VAL A 229 11.93 -27.22 -8.28
CA VAL A 229 11.51 -25.91 -7.83
C VAL A 229 12.31 -25.44 -6.62
N SER A 230 12.39 -24.16 -6.40
CA SER A 230 12.79 -23.56 -5.13
C SER A 230 11.96 -22.31 -4.87
N LEU A 231 11.53 -22.12 -3.62
CA LEU A 231 10.76 -20.97 -3.20
C LEU A 231 11.54 -20.18 -2.13
N ASP A 232 11.79 -18.91 -2.42
CA ASP A 232 12.22 -17.93 -1.42
C ASP A 232 10.96 -17.21 -0.87
N VAL A 233 10.83 -17.19 0.45
CA VAL A 233 9.76 -16.43 1.16
C VAL A 233 10.43 -15.25 1.85
N ALA A 234 10.13 -14.03 1.38
CA ALA A 234 10.67 -12.79 1.90
C ALA A 234 9.60 -12.03 2.69
N GLY A 235 9.73 -11.99 4.00
CA GLY A 235 8.83 -11.32 4.91
C GLY A 235 8.84 -11.91 6.31
N GLU A 236 8.22 -11.19 7.22
CA GLU A 236 8.03 -11.55 8.62
C GLU A 236 6.55 -11.49 8.99
N GLY A 237 6.17 -12.13 10.08
CA GLY A 237 4.80 -12.06 10.58
C GLY A 237 4.43 -13.14 11.57
N PRO A 238 3.23 -13.07 12.14
CA PRO A 238 2.80 -13.95 13.22
C PRO A 238 2.72 -15.43 12.83
N LEU A 239 2.59 -15.75 11.54
CA LEU A 239 2.51 -17.13 11.06
C LEU A 239 3.89 -17.79 10.84
N ARG A 240 5.01 -17.12 11.18
CA ARG A 240 6.36 -17.59 10.88
C ARG A 240 6.59 -19.04 11.32
N ALA A 241 6.37 -19.34 12.61
CA ALA A 241 6.61 -20.66 13.16
C ALA A 241 5.71 -21.76 12.55
N GLU A 242 4.43 -21.44 12.31
CA GLU A 242 3.49 -22.36 11.66
C GLU A 242 3.93 -22.68 10.23
N LEU A 243 4.33 -21.66 9.49
CA LEU A 243 4.71 -21.82 8.09
C LEU A 243 6.04 -22.54 7.92
N GLU A 244 7.02 -22.32 8.81
CA GLU A 244 8.28 -23.08 8.83
C GLU A 244 8.04 -24.56 9.09
N GLU A 245 7.14 -24.90 10.02
CA GLU A 245 6.75 -26.29 10.28
C GLU A 245 6.10 -26.94 9.05
N ARG A 246 5.17 -26.24 8.39
CA ARG A 246 4.52 -26.72 7.16
C ARG A 246 5.48 -26.90 5.99
N ALA A 247 6.55 -26.13 5.96
CA ALA A 247 7.53 -26.14 4.87
C ALA A 247 8.72 -27.07 5.12
N ARG A 248 8.75 -27.84 6.23
CA ARG A 248 9.93 -28.63 6.67
C ARG A 248 10.52 -29.51 5.57
N ASP A 249 9.66 -30.19 4.80
CA ASP A 249 10.06 -31.13 3.75
C ASP A 249 9.89 -30.54 2.34
N LEU A 250 9.73 -29.23 2.23
CA LEU A 250 9.53 -28.53 0.96
C LEU A 250 10.77 -27.73 0.56
N PRO A 251 10.97 -27.47 -0.73
CA PRO A 251 12.09 -26.68 -1.23
C PRO A 251 11.89 -25.17 -0.97
N VAL A 252 11.59 -24.80 0.27
CA VAL A 252 11.26 -23.45 0.72
C VAL A 252 12.36 -22.89 1.60
N ARG A 253 12.77 -21.68 1.34
CA ARG A 253 13.72 -20.92 2.16
C ARG A 253 13.10 -19.63 2.63
N PHE A 254 13.04 -19.43 3.94
CA PHE A 254 12.60 -18.18 4.55
C PHE A 254 13.76 -17.21 4.65
N LEU A 255 13.66 -16.07 4.00
CA LEU A 255 14.69 -15.03 3.98
C LEU A 255 14.56 -14.04 5.15
N GLY A 256 13.42 -14.05 5.86
CA GLY A 256 13.12 -13.03 6.85
C GLY A 256 12.78 -11.68 6.22
N ALA A 257 13.00 -10.61 6.98
CA ALA A 257 12.85 -9.26 6.48
C ALA A 257 13.99 -8.94 5.49
N VAL A 258 13.64 -8.77 4.24
CA VAL A 258 14.57 -8.32 3.17
C VAL A 258 14.36 -6.83 2.94
N SER A 259 15.45 -6.07 2.75
CA SER A 259 15.31 -4.65 2.42
C SER A 259 14.61 -4.47 1.07
N HIS A 260 13.84 -3.40 0.92
CA HIS A 260 13.15 -3.12 -0.34
C HIS A 260 14.14 -2.99 -1.52
N THR A 261 15.27 -2.35 -1.30
CA THR A 261 16.35 -2.20 -2.29
C THR A 261 16.91 -3.56 -2.73
N ASP A 262 17.19 -4.47 -1.79
CA ASP A 262 17.70 -5.81 -2.12
C ASP A 262 16.66 -6.66 -2.85
N LEU A 263 15.39 -6.49 -2.50
CA LEU A 263 14.28 -7.16 -3.19
C LEU A 263 14.20 -6.71 -4.65
N LEU A 264 14.20 -5.40 -4.90
CA LEU A 264 14.18 -4.83 -6.25
C LEU A 264 15.40 -5.24 -7.06
N ALA A 265 16.60 -5.15 -6.50
CA ALA A 265 17.83 -5.59 -7.16
C ALA A 265 17.79 -7.08 -7.52
N GLY A 266 17.21 -7.91 -6.65
CA GLY A 266 16.98 -9.32 -6.93
C GLY A 266 16.01 -9.58 -8.08
N LEU A 267 14.94 -8.80 -8.17
CA LEU A 267 13.98 -8.86 -9.29
C LEU A 267 14.65 -8.44 -10.60
N GLU A 268 15.31 -7.30 -10.62
CA GLU A 268 15.98 -6.73 -11.80
C GLU A 268 17.12 -7.62 -12.34
N SER A 269 17.86 -8.28 -11.44
CA SER A 269 18.92 -9.22 -11.82
C SER A 269 18.43 -10.58 -12.32
N GLY A 270 17.10 -10.82 -12.32
CA GLY A 270 16.52 -12.11 -12.69
C GLY A 270 16.91 -13.25 -11.72
N ARG A 271 17.05 -12.95 -10.44
CA ARG A 271 17.30 -13.94 -9.39
C ARG A 271 16.17 -14.97 -9.33
N TRP A 272 14.94 -14.57 -9.58
CA TRP A 272 13.75 -15.41 -9.59
C TRP A 272 13.10 -15.45 -10.98
N ASP A 273 12.50 -16.58 -11.31
CA ASP A 273 11.83 -16.82 -12.58
C ASP A 273 10.35 -16.43 -12.57
N ALA A 274 9.76 -16.36 -11.36
CA ALA A 274 8.41 -15.83 -11.15
C ALA A 274 8.21 -15.39 -9.69
N VAL A 275 7.29 -14.44 -9.51
CA VAL A 275 6.75 -14.06 -8.20
C VAL A 275 5.37 -14.69 -8.03
N VAL A 276 5.16 -15.37 -6.90
CA VAL A 276 3.89 -16.04 -6.57
C VAL A 276 3.30 -15.42 -5.31
N LEU A 277 2.10 -14.88 -5.41
CA LEU A 277 1.35 -14.37 -4.26
C LEU A 277 -0.02 -15.05 -4.19
N PRO A 278 -0.16 -16.14 -3.43
CA PRO A 278 -1.33 -17.00 -3.40
C PRO A 278 -2.42 -16.48 -2.44
N SER A 279 -2.67 -15.17 -2.44
CA SER A 279 -3.58 -14.51 -1.49
C SER A 279 -4.97 -15.15 -1.48
N ALA A 280 -5.56 -15.23 -0.30
CA ALA A 280 -6.89 -15.79 -0.13
C ALA A 280 -7.71 -14.96 0.87
N PRO A 281 -9.04 -14.86 0.67
CA PRO A 281 -9.91 -14.22 1.66
C PRO A 281 -9.82 -14.92 3.01
N THR A 282 -9.80 -14.14 4.10
CA THR A 282 -9.86 -14.71 5.45
C THR A 282 -11.30 -14.92 5.90
N PRO A 283 -11.56 -15.79 6.90
CA PRO A 283 -12.90 -15.96 7.48
C PRO A 283 -13.52 -14.66 7.98
N GLU A 284 -12.71 -13.73 8.44
CA GLU A 284 -13.13 -12.39 8.90
C GLU A 284 -13.44 -11.45 7.73
N GLY A 285 -13.31 -11.94 6.50
CA GLY A 285 -13.59 -11.20 5.27
C GLY A 285 -12.46 -10.26 4.83
N ASP A 286 -11.26 -10.38 5.41
CA ASP A 286 -10.12 -9.61 4.92
C ASP A 286 -9.67 -10.15 3.55
N GLN A 287 -9.37 -9.23 2.62
CA GLN A 287 -8.99 -9.54 1.25
C GLN A 287 -7.78 -8.70 0.84
N GLU A 288 -7.17 -9.04 -0.26
CA GLU A 288 -6.03 -8.29 -0.79
C GLU A 288 -6.48 -6.99 -1.48
N GLY A 289 -5.66 -5.95 -1.35
CA GLY A 289 -5.73 -4.79 -2.24
C GLY A 289 -5.09 -5.09 -3.60
N VAL A 290 -4.48 -4.07 -4.21
CA VAL A 290 -3.56 -4.27 -5.33
C VAL A 290 -2.15 -4.41 -4.73
N PRO A 291 -1.52 -5.59 -4.75
CA PRO A 291 -0.25 -5.82 -4.08
C PRO A 291 0.89 -5.11 -4.80
N VAL A 292 1.55 -4.18 -4.11
CA VAL A 292 2.68 -3.43 -4.68
C VAL A 292 3.81 -4.37 -5.14
N SER A 293 4.06 -5.44 -4.38
CA SER A 293 5.10 -6.42 -4.73
C SER A 293 4.86 -7.15 -6.06
N LEU A 294 3.60 -7.34 -6.48
CA LEU A 294 3.29 -7.85 -7.81
C LEU A 294 3.52 -6.79 -8.89
N ILE A 295 3.16 -5.53 -8.60
CA ILE A 295 3.43 -4.41 -9.54
C ILE A 295 4.93 -4.28 -9.76
N GLU A 296 5.75 -4.34 -8.70
CA GLU A 296 7.21 -4.26 -8.75
C GLU A 296 7.82 -5.43 -9.55
N ALA A 297 7.32 -6.66 -9.33
CA ALA A 297 7.76 -7.81 -10.10
C ALA A 297 7.46 -7.64 -11.60
N MET A 298 6.25 -7.23 -11.95
CA MET A 298 5.85 -6.96 -13.33
C MET A 298 6.66 -5.79 -13.94
N ALA A 299 6.94 -4.75 -13.16
CA ALA A 299 7.79 -3.64 -13.57
C ALA A 299 9.22 -4.11 -13.90
N ALA A 300 9.76 -5.03 -13.11
CA ALA A 300 11.08 -5.64 -13.35
C ALA A 300 11.05 -6.69 -14.49
N GLY A 301 9.91 -6.97 -15.11
CA GLY A 301 9.77 -7.99 -16.14
C GLY A 301 9.77 -9.42 -15.59
N VAL A 302 9.50 -9.62 -14.31
CA VAL A 302 9.36 -10.94 -13.70
C VAL A 302 7.89 -11.38 -13.77
N PRO A 303 7.59 -12.54 -14.37
CA PRO A 303 6.24 -13.08 -14.44
C PRO A 303 5.59 -13.23 -13.05
N VAL A 304 4.28 -13.03 -12.98
CA VAL A 304 3.53 -13.18 -11.74
C VAL A 304 2.48 -14.28 -11.83
N LEU A 305 2.32 -15.02 -10.74
CA LEU A 305 1.20 -15.93 -10.50
C LEU A 305 0.48 -15.48 -9.22
N SER A 306 -0.81 -15.27 -9.31
CA SER A 306 -1.60 -14.87 -8.16
C SER A 306 -3.01 -15.46 -8.21
N THR A 307 -3.89 -14.99 -7.35
CA THR A 307 -5.24 -15.54 -7.17
C THR A 307 -6.31 -14.47 -7.33
N GLU A 308 -7.54 -14.90 -7.60
CA GLU A 308 -8.73 -14.05 -7.66
C GLU A 308 -9.15 -13.59 -6.25
N CYS A 309 -8.25 -12.87 -5.56
CA CYS A 309 -8.49 -12.35 -4.22
C CYS A 309 -8.52 -10.82 -4.22
N GLY A 310 -9.64 -10.24 -3.81
CA GLY A 310 -9.79 -8.79 -3.66
C GLY A 310 -9.61 -8.03 -4.97
N ALA A 311 -8.66 -7.08 -5.00
CA ALA A 311 -8.39 -6.26 -6.18
C ALA A 311 -7.23 -6.80 -7.06
N ILE A 312 -6.72 -7.99 -6.80
CA ILE A 312 -5.65 -8.59 -7.64
C ILE A 312 -6.07 -8.71 -9.11
N PRO A 313 -7.33 -9.10 -9.45
CA PRO A 313 -7.77 -9.16 -10.85
C PRO A 313 -7.73 -7.83 -11.60
N GLU A 314 -7.67 -6.70 -10.89
CA GLU A 314 -7.49 -5.39 -11.53
C GLU A 314 -6.04 -5.15 -12.00
N LEU A 315 -5.06 -5.86 -11.45
CA LEU A 315 -3.66 -5.82 -11.85
C LEU A 315 -3.35 -6.89 -12.91
N VAL A 316 -3.70 -8.14 -12.58
CA VAL A 316 -3.38 -9.32 -13.40
C VAL A 316 -4.53 -9.57 -14.37
N THR A 317 -4.46 -8.94 -15.55
CA THR A 317 -5.47 -9.01 -16.61
C THR A 317 -4.80 -9.36 -17.96
N ASP A 318 -5.59 -9.81 -18.93
CA ASP A 318 -5.21 -9.91 -20.36
C ASP A 318 -3.86 -10.60 -20.63
N GLY A 319 -3.57 -11.67 -19.90
CA GLY A 319 -2.32 -12.42 -20.04
C GLY A 319 -1.10 -11.70 -19.44
N SER A 320 -1.29 -10.64 -18.65
CA SER A 320 -0.19 -9.93 -17.97
C SER A 320 0.42 -10.72 -16.79
N GLY A 321 -0.17 -11.84 -16.44
CA GLY A 321 0.26 -12.80 -15.43
C GLY A 321 -0.66 -14.02 -15.43
N LEU A 322 -0.44 -14.96 -14.51
CA LEU A 322 -1.36 -16.08 -14.28
C LEU A 322 -2.24 -15.78 -13.07
N LEU A 323 -3.54 -15.96 -13.26
CA LEU A 323 -4.55 -15.79 -12.21
C LEU A 323 -5.32 -17.11 -12.03
N VAL A 324 -5.45 -17.56 -10.79
CA VAL A 324 -6.16 -18.80 -10.44
C VAL A 324 -7.15 -18.56 -9.31
N PRO A 325 -8.14 -19.44 -9.10
CA PRO A 325 -9.05 -19.33 -7.96
C PRO A 325 -8.28 -19.25 -6.63
N ALA A 326 -8.81 -18.45 -5.71
CA ALA A 326 -8.22 -18.31 -4.37
C ALA A 326 -8.43 -19.59 -3.55
N ALA A 327 -7.47 -19.91 -2.68
CA ALA A 327 -7.49 -21.08 -1.81
C ALA A 327 -7.57 -22.43 -2.56
N ASP A 328 -7.06 -22.50 -3.80
CA ASP A 328 -7.03 -23.72 -4.62
C ASP A 328 -5.58 -24.16 -4.90
N PRO A 329 -5.02 -25.09 -4.10
CA PRO A 329 -3.67 -25.63 -4.31
C PRO A 329 -3.50 -26.38 -5.64
N VAL A 330 -4.57 -26.99 -6.16
CA VAL A 330 -4.52 -27.75 -7.43
C VAL A 330 -4.38 -26.78 -8.60
N ALA A 331 -5.16 -25.72 -8.61
CA ALA A 331 -5.06 -24.67 -9.62
C ALA A 331 -3.68 -23.96 -9.56
N LEU A 332 -3.17 -23.68 -8.36
CA LEU A 332 -1.81 -23.15 -8.18
C LEU A 332 -0.76 -24.10 -8.76
N ARG A 333 -0.83 -25.40 -8.46
CA ARG A 333 0.08 -26.40 -9.01
C ARG A 333 0.06 -26.43 -10.53
N ASN A 334 -1.12 -26.47 -11.13
CA ASN A 334 -1.26 -26.46 -12.59
C ASN A 334 -0.66 -25.19 -13.22
N ALA A 335 -0.83 -24.05 -12.58
CA ALA A 335 -0.21 -22.79 -13.02
C ALA A 335 1.32 -22.81 -12.89
N LEU A 336 1.86 -23.40 -11.81
CA LEU A 336 3.31 -23.58 -11.64
C LEU A 336 3.89 -24.51 -12.71
N GLU A 337 3.19 -25.60 -13.09
CA GLU A 337 3.61 -26.45 -14.21
C GLU A 337 3.69 -25.67 -15.52
N ARG A 338 2.73 -24.82 -15.80
CA ARG A 338 2.74 -23.94 -16.99
C ARG A 338 3.92 -22.96 -16.97
N LEU A 339 4.32 -22.45 -15.79
CA LEU A 339 5.47 -21.56 -15.65
C LEU A 339 6.82 -22.25 -15.91
N ARG A 340 6.88 -23.57 -16.07
CA ARG A 340 8.10 -24.27 -16.56
C ARG A 340 8.43 -23.92 -18.00
N ASP A 341 7.43 -23.54 -18.80
CA ASP A 341 7.62 -23.10 -20.19
C ASP A 341 8.31 -21.73 -20.25
N PRO A 342 9.54 -21.62 -20.77
CA PRO A 342 10.25 -20.34 -20.88
C PRO A 342 9.56 -19.35 -21.81
N GLU A 343 8.88 -19.83 -22.87
CA GLU A 343 8.19 -18.95 -23.82
C GLU A 343 6.97 -18.33 -23.17
N LEU A 344 6.23 -19.10 -22.37
CA LEU A 344 5.15 -18.54 -21.57
C LEU A 344 5.67 -17.48 -20.58
N ARG A 345 6.77 -17.75 -19.85
CA ARG A 345 7.35 -16.77 -18.95
C ARG A 345 7.75 -15.49 -19.68
N ARG A 346 8.34 -15.61 -20.87
CA ARG A 346 8.70 -14.46 -21.70
C ARG A 346 7.48 -13.64 -22.14
N ALA A 347 6.42 -14.31 -22.57
CA ALA A 347 5.18 -13.65 -22.98
C ALA A 347 4.54 -12.89 -21.79
N LEU A 348 4.46 -13.53 -20.62
CA LEU A 348 3.93 -12.93 -19.38
C LEU A 348 4.80 -11.75 -18.90
N SER A 349 6.13 -11.87 -18.99
CA SER A 349 7.06 -10.79 -18.66
C SER A 349 6.78 -9.53 -19.49
N LEU A 350 6.70 -9.68 -20.81
CA LEU A 350 6.45 -8.56 -21.72
C LEU A 350 5.06 -7.93 -21.52
N ALA A 351 4.04 -8.76 -21.35
CA ALA A 351 2.67 -8.27 -21.14
C ALA A 351 2.52 -7.61 -19.77
N GLY A 352 3.11 -8.21 -18.72
CA GLY A 352 3.13 -7.67 -17.37
C GLY A 352 3.83 -6.30 -17.31
N ARG A 353 5.01 -6.18 -17.93
CA ARG A 353 5.73 -4.91 -18.00
C ARG A 353 4.90 -3.82 -18.69
N ARG A 354 4.32 -4.09 -19.85
CA ARG A 354 3.44 -3.15 -20.56
C ARG A 354 2.24 -2.72 -19.72
N ARG A 355 1.65 -3.67 -18.99
CA ARG A 355 0.53 -3.37 -18.07
C ARG A 355 0.93 -2.33 -17.03
N VAL A 356 2.10 -2.51 -16.40
CA VAL A 356 2.59 -1.58 -15.38
C VAL A 356 2.97 -0.23 -15.97
N GLU A 357 3.66 -0.20 -17.11
CA GLU A 357 3.98 1.05 -17.82
C GLU A 357 2.72 1.87 -18.16
N THR A 358 1.63 1.18 -18.50
CA THR A 358 0.39 1.84 -18.85
C THR A 358 -0.36 2.37 -17.64
N ASP A 359 -0.49 1.62 -16.55
CA ASP A 359 -1.46 1.92 -15.49
C ASP A 359 -0.87 2.13 -14.11
N PHE A 360 0.41 1.79 -13.91
CA PHE A 360 1.04 1.80 -12.60
C PHE A 360 2.40 2.53 -12.56
N ASP A 361 2.70 3.33 -13.58
CA ASP A 361 3.88 4.20 -13.58
C ASP A 361 3.68 5.33 -12.58
N VAL A 362 4.58 5.43 -11.60
CA VAL A 362 4.50 6.41 -10.52
C VAL A 362 4.60 7.84 -11.02
N GLU A 363 5.39 8.12 -12.07
CA GLU A 363 5.52 9.48 -12.61
C GLU A 363 4.19 9.97 -13.18
N ARG A 364 3.53 9.13 -13.96
CA ARG A 364 2.22 9.45 -14.52
C ARG A 364 1.16 9.60 -13.44
N ILE A 365 1.14 8.71 -12.45
CA ILE A 365 0.18 8.75 -11.35
C ILE A 365 0.40 10.01 -10.50
N ALA A 366 1.64 10.36 -10.19
CA ALA A 366 1.97 11.58 -9.45
C ALA A 366 1.55 12.84 -10.22
N GLY A 367 1.71 12.86 -11.56
CA GLY A 367 1.21 13.95 -12.41
C GLY A 367 -0.30 14.12 -12.30
N GLN A 368 -1.05 13.02 -12.43
CA GLN A 368 -2.51 13.04 -12.27
C GLN A 368 -2.96 13.47 -10.86
N LEU A 369 -2.19 13.08 -9.84
CA LEU A 369 -2.46 13.49 -8.45
C LEU A 369 -2.19 14.98 -8.25
N ALA A 370 -1.10 15.51 -8.81
CA ALA A 370 -0.75 16.93 -8.79
C ALA A 370 -1.82 17.79 -9.49
N GLU A 371 -2.32 17.36 -10.65
CA GLU A 371 -3.45 18.03 -11.33
C GLU A 371 -4.69 18.09 -10.44
N ARG A 372 -4.97 17.02 -9.67
CA ARG A 372 -6.09 17.01 -8.71
C ARG A 372 -5.88 17.96 -7.54
N PHE A 373 -4.65 18.08 -7.05
CA PHE A 373 -4.34 19.06 -6.00
C PHE A 373 -4.54 20.49 -6.50
N ALA A 374 -4.10 20.79 -7.73
CA ALA A 374 -4.24 22.10 -8.32
C ALA A 374 -5.71 22.46 -8.63
N ALA A 375 -6.58 21.47 -8.82
CA ALA A 375 -8.01 21.68 -9.08
C ALA A 375 -8.84 21.88 -7.79
N CYS A 376 -8.24 21.78 -6.61
CA CYS A 376 -8.87 22.01 -5.31
C CYS A 376 -8.90 23.48 -4.93
#